data_f1c030dadf5a837799466fbb94ffe8b7
#
_entry.id   f1c030dadf5a837799466fbb94ffe8b7
#
_cell.length_a   1.000
_cell.length_b   1.000
_cell.length_c   1.000
_cell.angle_alpha   90.00
_cell.angle_beta   90.00
_cell.angle_gamma   90.00
#
_symmetry.space_group_name_H-M   'P 1'
#
loop_
_entity.id
_entity.type
_entity.pdbx_description
1 polymer ?
#
loop_
_entity_poly.entity_id
_entity_poly.type
_entity_poly.pdbx_seq_one_letter_code
_entity_poly.pdbx_strand_id
1 'polypeptide(L)'
;GEEIFENILLEGINDNPDYSKINGIILNGTNDILRTPKHPRMKDLDVIPSPYLTGFFEKIMNDYPDVKFHATWESNRGCPFKCSFCDWGGLTYQKVKIFDINRCKDEITYIADKKMFAMWISDANFGIFKKRDVELVQHLVDTYNKEGYPEFFPTLGYAKTPPKRNGVAEIQRLIREALPDNKTPSPRVAIQSFDHDTLTNIRRDNLSITDLDLIVDSQKQNDVPFEVELIIPLPGMTYNSFVADWEYFLQNDSSDGMIYPAMVLPNSEFGSVEYQSKYKIKVRNMPYNYFVSKDFSDRRIYTSLDKFKNEHLEYADIIVETFSMSESNVIKCWMFYWVIECFWYHIVLKDIVSYISKCLNIPLVEVFKKMQTYILNSYGIINERYSELESLVNKSYFAYDMKSQKFQDIKFFQEHHEFFFHDVTTFISDAYKNDLNDEQFTETIEMIKRKDDSDFYYRDVTQNIIDGGEIELGGAP
;
A
#
# COMPACT_ATOMS: atom_id res chain seq x y z
N GLY A 1 -15.46 -20.40 2.84
CA GLY A 1 -15.68 -20.64 4.28
C GLY A 1 -17.11 -20.92 4.63
N GLU A 2 -18.07 -20.31 3.95
CA GLU A 2 -19.49 -20.28 4.35
C GLU A 2 -20.11 -21.67 4.38
N GLU A 3 -19.99 -22.45 3.30
CA GLU A 3 -20.52 -23.83 3.25
C GLU A 3 -19.88 -24.76 4.32
N ILE A 4 -18.59 -24.57 4.57
CA ILE A 4 -17.88 -25.34 5.61
C ILE A 4 -18.42 -24.96 6.98
N PHE A 5 -18.59 -23.66 7.24
CA PHE A 5 -19.12 -23.19 8.52
C PHE A 5 -20.56 -23.61 8.74
N GLU A 6 -21.40 -23.56 7.73
CA GLU A 6 -22.75 -24.10 7.75
C GLU A 6 -22.77 -25.60 8.15
N ASN A 7 -21.91 -26.40 7.50
CA ASN A 7 -21.78 -27.81 7.82
C ASN A 7 -21.31 -28.06 9.26
N ILE A 8 -20.41 -27.20 9.79
CA ILE A 8 -19.99 -27.26 11.20
C ILE A 8 -21.17 -26.97 12.13
N LEU A 9 -21.95 -25.96 11.84
CA LEU A 9 -23.12 -25.60 12.65
C LEU A 9 -24.19 -26.71 12.61
N LEU A 10 -24.49 -27.25 11.42
CA LEU A 10 -25.46 -28.34 11.24
C LEU A 10 -25.01 -29.60 11.95
N GLU A 11 -23.72 -29.93 11.93
CA GLU A 11 -23.20 -31.07 12.68
C GLU A 11 -23.24 -30.82 14.20
N GLY A 12 -22.97 -29.56 14.62
CA GLY A 12 -22.92 -29.17 16.03
C GLY A 12 -24.24 -29.23 16.77
N ILE A 13 -25.41 -29.31 16.07
CA ILE A 13 -26.73 -29.46 16.68
C ILE A 13 -27.13 -30.94 16.90
N ASN A 14 -26.31 -31.89 16.43
CA ASN A 14 -26.55 -33.32 16.66
C ASN A 14 -26.14 -33.71 18.09
N ASP A 15 -26.81 -34.69 18.67
CA ASP A 15 -26.49 -35.17 20.02
C ASP A 15 -25.08 -35.74 20.17
N ASN A 16 -24.51 -36.28 19.07
CA ASN A 16 -23.16 -36.81 19.01
C ASN A 16 -22.46 -36.30 17.73
N PRO A 17 -21.95 -35.08 17.72
CA PRO A 17 -21.37 -34.46 16.53
C PRO A 17 -20.07 -35.16 16.09
N ASP A 18 -19.95 -35.46 14.79
CA ASP A 18 -18.77 -36.04 14.18
C ASP A 18 -18.22 -35.11 13.09
N TYR A 19 -17.43 -34.15 13.51
CA TYR A 19 -16.83 -33.16 12.60
C TYR A 19 -15.83 -33.77 11.60
N SER A 20 -15.36 -35.02 11.83
CA SER A 20 -14.42 -35.68 10.89
C SER A 20 -15.01 -35.91 9.49
N LYS A 21 -16.32 -35.85 9.34
CA LYS A 21 -17.05 -35.99 8.07
C LYS A 21 -17.07 -34.69 7.26
N ILE A 22 -16.73 -33.58 7.86
CA ILE A 22 -16.77 -32.28 7.19
C ILE A 22 -15.45 -32.06 6.45
N ASN A 23 -15.54 -31.84 5.14
CA ASN A 23 -14.38 -31.54 4.32
C ASN A 23 -13.88 -30.09 4.56
N GLY A 24 -12.57 -29.92 4.52
CA GLY A 24 -11.94 -28.59 4.56
C GLY A 24 -11.67 -28.03 5.95
N ILE A 25 -11.68 -28.87 6.98
CA ILE A 25 -11.39 -28.47 8.36
C ILE A 25 -10.17 -29.18 8.93
N ILE A 26 -9.66 -28.63 10.00
CA ILE A 26 -8.59 -29.19 10.82
C ILE A 26 -9.15 -29.40 12.21
N LEU A 27 -9.08 -30.63 12.69
CA LEU A 27 -9.52 -31.00 14.02
C LEU A 27 -8.32 -31.26 14.92
N ASN A 28 -8.35 -30.69 16.11
CA ASN A 28 -7.36 -30.98 17.14
C ASN A 28 -7.84 -32.21 17.92
N GLY A 29 -7.23 -33.36 17.67
CA GLY A 29 -7.44 -34.57 18.46
C GLY A 29 -6.58 -34.59 19.73
N THR A 30 -6.79 -35.57 20.60
CA THR A 30 -6.03 -35.68 21.87
C THR A 30 -4.54 -35.87 21.67
N ASN A 31 -4.12 -36.54 20.58
CA ASN A 31 -2.69 -36.80 20.30
C ASN A 31 -2.26 -36.42 18.88
N ASP A 32 -3.21 -36.16 17.98
CA ASP A 32 -2.95 -35.89 16.55
C ASP A 32 -3.83 -34.81 15.98
N ILE A 33 -3.34 -34.13 14.95
CA ILE A 33 -4.10 -33.18 14.17
C ILE A 33 -4.71 -33.91 12.96
N LEU A 34 -6.03 -34.03 12.92
CA LEU A 34 -6.73 -34.56 11.76
C LEU A 34 -7.03 -33.47 10.74
N ARG A 35 -6.53 -33.62 9.52
CA ARG A 35 -6.87 -32.81 8.38
C ARG A 35 -7.86 -33.56 7.48
N THR A 36 -9.06 -33.03 7.35
CA THR A 36 -10.05 -33.60 6.44
C THR A 36 -9.75 -33.29 4.99
N PRO A 37 -10.30 -34.03 4.00
CA PRO A 37 -10.13 -33.72 2.59
C PRO A 37 -10.54 -32.28 2.26
N LYS A 38 -9.95 -31.71 1.21
CA LYS A 38 -10.32 -30.36 0.77
C LYS A 38 -11.81 -30.28 0.40
N HIS A 39 -12.48 -29.24 0.87
CA HIS A 39 -13.85 -28.94 0.45
C HIS A 39 -13.87 -28.51 -1.03
N PRO A 40 -14.81 -28.99 -1.85
CA PRO A 40 -15.01 -28.51 -3.21
C PRO A 40 -15.25 -27.00 -3.21
N ARG A 41 -14.74 -26.34 -4.22
CA ARG A 41 -14.95 -24.89 -4.34
C ARG A 41 -16.40 -24.60 -4.73
N MET A 42 -17.04 -23.67 -4.01
CA MET A 42 -18.37 -23.17 -4.30
C MET A 42 -18.50 -22.79 -5.78
N LYS A 43 -19.51 -23.28 -6.45
CA LYS A 43 -19.72 -23.07 -7.90
C LYS A 43 -20.44 -21.77 -8.19
N ASP A 44 -21.41 -21.44 -7.39
CA ASP A 44 -22.26 -20.26 -7.50
C ASP A 44 -22.11 -19.43 -6.22
N LEU A 45 -21.80 -18.13 -6.35
CA LEU A 45 -21.67 -17.25 -5.19
C LEU A 45 -23.01 -16.70 -4.73
N ASP A 46 -24.04 -16.69 -5.59
CA ASP A 46 -25.32 -16.09 -5.28
C ASP A 46 -26.15 -16.93 -4.30
N VAL A 47 -25.72 -18.18 -4.02
CA VAL A 47 -26.27 -18.98 -2.92
C VAL A 47 -25.94 -18.43 -1.53
N ILE A 48 -24.90 -17.57 -1.42
CA ILE A 48 -24.54 -16.91 -0.16
C ILE A 48 -25.51 -15.74 0.05
N PRO A 49 -26.26 -15.73 1.18
CA PRO A 49 -27.11 -14.57 1.49
C PRO A 49 -26.34 -13.26 1.57
N SER A 50 -26.89 -12.19 1.01
CA SER A 50 -26.28 -10.88 1.15
C SER A 50 -26.44 -10.37 2.58
N PRO A 51 -25.36 -10.00 3.28
CA PRO A 51 -25.46 -9.43 4.62
C PRO A 51 -26.16 -8.08 4.62
N TYR A 52 -26.17 -7.38 3.48
CA TYR A 52 -26.87 -6.10 3.32
C TYR A 52 -28.36 -6.30 3.10
N LEU A 53 -28.74 -7.16 2.14
CA LEU A 53 -30.13 -7.30 1.70
C LEU A 53 -30.99 -8.17 2.64
N THR A 54 -30.39 -8.92 3.54
CA THR A 54 -31.11 -9.75 4.53
C THR A 54 -31.52 -8.99 5.80
N GLY A 55 -31.18 -7.71 5.92
CA GLY A 55 -31.45 -6.91 7.11
C GLY A 55 -30.52 -7.23 8.30
N PHE A 56 -29.43 -7.99 8.08
CA PHE A 56 -28.53 -8.42 9.15
C PHE A 56 -27.93 -7.22 9.94
N PHE A 57 -27.64 -6.13 9.26
CA PHE A 57 -27.04 -4.96 9.89
C PHE A 57 -28.05 -3.98 10.52
N GLU A 58 -29.35 -4.14 10.26
CA GLU A 58 -30.35 -3.14 10.69
C GLU A 58 -30.39 -2.95 12.21
N LYS A 59 -30.29 -4.08 12.95
CA LYS A 59 -30.28 -4.00 14.41
C LYS A 59 -29.11 -3.18 14.93
N ILE A 60 -27.89 -3.47 14.47
CA ILE A 60 -26.69 -2.78 14.97
C ILE A 60 -26.69 -1.30 14.57
N MET A 61 -27.15 -0.98 13.35
CA MET A 61 -27.26 0.41 12.90
C MET A 61 -28.30 1.20 13.71
N ASN A 62 -29.42 0.56 14.09
CA ASN A 62 -30.43 1.16 14.96
C ASN A 62 -29.97 1.33 16.41
N ASP A 63 -29.18 0.37 16.93
CA ASP A 63 -28.62 0.43 18.29
C ASP A 63 -27.51 1.51 18.41
N TYR A 64 -26.87 1.89 17.29
CA TYR A 64 -25.75 2.88 17.24
C TYR A 64 -25.97 3.96 16.16
N PRO A 65 -27.00 4.81 16.28
CA PRO A 65 -27.39 5.76 15.24
C PRO A 65 -26.36 6.86 14.96
N ASP A 66 -25.49 7.15 15.93
CA ASP A 66 -24.47 8.20 15.83
C ASP A 66 -23.12 7.68 15.25
N VAL A 67 -23.03 6.36 14.96
CA VAL A 67 -21.82 5.77 14.42
C VAL A 67 -21.82 5.88 12.89
N LYS A 68 -20.72 6.37 12.33
CA LYS A 68 -20.50 6.34 10.87
C LYS A 68 -20.10 4.92 10.45
N PHE A 69 -21.00 4.20 9.82
CA PHE A 69 -20.73 2.85 9.33
C PHE A 69 -20.01 2.88 7.99
N HIS A 70 -19.06 1.96 7.84
CA HIS A 70 -18.35 1.72 6.57
C HIS A 70 -18.77 0.36 6.02
N ALA A 71 -19.07 0.29 4.75
CA ALA A 71 -19.38 -0.96 4.06
C ALA A 71 -18.09 -1.58 3.50
N THR A 72 -17.89 -2.87 3.75
CA THR A 72 -16.94 -3.69 2.99
C THR A 72 -17.73 -4.49 1.97
N TRP A 73 -17.56 -4.18 0.70
CA TRP A 73 -18.37 -4.74 -0.38
C TRP A 73 -17.52 -5.60 -1.31
N GLU A 74 -18.07 -6.76 -1.69
CA GLU A 74 -17.43 -7.74 -2.56
C GLU A 74 -18.30 -8.02 -3.78
N SER A 75 -17.77 -7.82 -4.98
CA SER A 75 -18.47 -8.10 -6.23
C SER A 75 -18.01 -9.40 -6.90
N ASN A 76 -16.81 -9.86 -6.56
CA ASN A 76 -16.25 -11.10 -7.09
C ASN A 76 -15.22 -11.71 -6.14
N ARG A 77 -15.01 -13.03 -6.25
CA ARG A 77 -14.00 -13.78 -5.49
C ARG A 77 -13.01 -14.45 -6.40
N GLY A 78 -11.74 -14.24 -6.11
CA GLY A 78 -10.64 -14.91 -6.76
C GLY A 78 -9.70 -13.94 -7.47
N CYS A 79 -8.54 -14.50 -7.85
CA CYS A 79 -7.52 -13.77 -8.59
C CYS A 79 -6.96 -14.69 -9.68
N PRO A 80 -6.85 -14.24 -10.94
CA PRO A 80 -6.32 -15.07 -12.02
C PRO A 80 -4.79 -15.20 -11.97
N PHE A 81 -4.12 -14.45 -11.10
CA PHE A 81 -2.66 -14.41 -10.99
C PHE A 81 -2.12 -15.38 -9.94
N LYS A 82 -0.84 -15.71 -10.03
CA LYS A 82 -0.15 -16.75 -9.25
C LYS A 82 0.99 -16.19 -8.39
N CYS A 83 0.91 -14.94 -7.97
CA CYS A 83 1.99 -14.34 -7.20
C CYS A 83 2.31 -15.16 -5.95
N SER A 84 3.58 -15.57 -5.79
CA SER A 84 4.01 -16.49 -4.74
C SER A 84 3.87 -15.92 -3.32
N PHE A 85 3.87 -14.60 -3.18
CA PHE A 85 3.72 -13.89 -1.89
C PHE A 85 2.26 -13.71 -1.46
N CYS A 86 1.29 -13.97 -2.33
CA CYS A 86 -0.10 -13.57 -2.16
C CYS A 86 -1.02 -14.76 -1.88
N ASP A 87 -1.84 -14.66 -0.86
CA ASP A 87 -2.84 -15.69 -0.53
C ASP A 87 -4.00 -15.75 -1.52
N TRP A 88 -4.35 -14.62 -2.16
CA TRP A 88 -5.44 -14.58 -3.13
C TRP A 88 -5.27 -15.58 -4.27
N GLY A 89 -4.05 -15.68 -4.82
CA GLY A 89 -3.74 -16.63 -5.90
C GLY A 89 -3.69 -18.09 -5.45
N GLY A 90 -3.15 -18.34 -4.25
CA GLY A 90 -3.04 -19.68 -3.66
C GLY A 90 -4.39 -20.25 -3.24
N LEU A 91 -5.19 -19.47 -2.54
CA LEU A 91 -6.48 -19.89 -2.00
C LEU A 91 -7.58 -20.01 -3.05
N THR A 92 -7.57 -19.18 -4.09
CA THR A 92 -8.67 -19.06 -5.03
C THR A 92 -8.51 -19.83 -6.33
N TYR A 93 -7.42 -20.56 -6.52
CA TYR A 93 -7.16 -21.41 -7.70
C TYR A 93 -7.37 -20.72 -9.06
N GLN A 94 -7.09 -19.41 -9.12
CA GLN A 94 -7.02 -18.64 -10.37
C GLN A 94 -8.33 -18.50 -11.17
N LYS A 95 -9.45 -18.91 -10.63
CA LYS A 95 -10.75 -18.67 -11.27
C LYS A 95 -11.51 -17.62 -10.48
N VAL A 96 -11.69 -16.47 -11.11
CA VAL A 96 -12.57 -15.43 -10.56
C VAL A 96 -14.01 -15.87 -10.74
N LYS A 97 -14.80 -15.76 -9.69
CA LYS A 97 -16.25 -15.92 -9.69
C LYS A 97 -16.90 -14.61 -9.34
N ILE A 98 -18.01 -14.32 -9.99
CA ILE A 98 -18.73 -13.07 -9.84
C ILE A 98 -20.06 -13.32 -9.14
N PHE A 99 -20.51 -12.36 -8.36
CA PHE A 99 -21.90 -12.27 -7.92
C PHE A 99 -22.79 -11.72 -9.03
N ASP A 100 -24.08 -11.97 -8.97
CA ASP A 100 -25.06 -11.41 -9.90
C ASP A 100 -25.01 -9.88 -9.88
N ILE A 101 -25.08 -9.28 -11.06
CA ILE A 101 -24.92 -7.82 -11.20
C ILE A 101 -26.09 -7.04 -10.56
N ASN A 102 -27.30 -7.59 -10.59
CA ASN A 102 -28.45 -6.93 -9.98
C ASN A 102 -28.35 -6.95 -8.47
N ARG A 103 -27.94 -8.10 -7.91
CA ARG A 103 -27.60 -8.21 -6.48
C ARG A 103 -26.57 -7.16 -6.07
N CYS A 104 -25.48 -7.04 -6.82
CA CYS A 104 -24.46 -6.05 -6.56
C CYS A 104 -25.00 -4.61 -6.59
N LYS A 105 -25.88 -4.29 -7.53
CA LYS A 105 -26.55 -2.97 -7.63
C LYS A 105 -27.50 -2.73 -6.45
N ASP A 106 -28.27 -3.75 -6.05
CA ASP A 106 -29.18 -3.65 -4.90
C ASP A 106 -28.40 -3.42 -3.59
N GLU A 107 -27.23 -4.07 -3.43
CA GLU A 107 -26.34 -3.84 -2.30
C GLU A 107 -25.79 -2.41 -2.28
N ILE A 108 -25.35 -1.87 -3.42
CA ILE A 108 -24.90 -0.47 -3.55
C ILE A 108 -26.03 0.49 -3.16
N THR A 109 -27.24 0.24 -3.67
CA THR A 109 -28.42 1.04 -3.32
C THR A 109 -28.71 0.99 -1.83
N TYR A 110 -28.67 -0.20 -1.21
CA TYR A 110 -28.85 -0.37 0.22
C TYR A 110 -27.80 0.42 1.06
N ILE A 111 -26.53 0.36 0.65
CA ILE A 111 -25.42 1.08 1.32
C ILE A 111 -25.70 2.60 1.33
N ALA A 112 -26.19 3.12 0.20
CA ALA A 112 -26.54 4.53 0.08
C ALA A 112 -27.81 4.89 0.89
N ASP A 113 -28.88 4.10 0.79
CA ASP A 113 -30.12 4.30 1.52
C ASP A 113 -29.92 4.30 3.07
N LYS A 114 -28.99 3.47 3.53
CA LYS A 114 -28.60 3.42 4.96
C LYS A 114 -27.56 4.49 5.33
N LYS A 115 -27.20 5.36 4.40
CA LYS A 115 -26.25 6.46 4.59
C LYS A 115 -24.92 6.00 5.20
N MET A 116 -24.40 4.87 4.73
CA MET A 116 -23.07 4.42 5.12
C MET A 116 -22.01 5.41 4.61
N PHE A 117 -21.10 5.82 5.49
CA PHE A 117 -20.13 6.87 5.19
C PHE A 117 -19.19 6.50 4.05
N ALA A 118 -18.66 5.27 4.08
CA ALA A 118 -17.71 4.80 3.07
C ALA A 118 -18.09 3.41 2.56
N MET A 119 -17.68 3.11 1.33
CA MET A 119 -17.77 1.77 0.75
C MET A 119 -16.38 1.32 0.27
N TRP A 120 -15.89 0.22 0.82
CA TRP A 120 -14.62 -0.40 0.45
C TRP A 120 -14.87 -1.60 -0.45
N ILE A 121 -14.23 -1.61 -1.62
CA ILE A 121 -14.29 -2.74 -2.53
C ILE A 121 -13.19 -3.73 -2.15
N SER A 122 -13.58 -4.94 -1.71
CA SER A 122 -12.66 -6.00 -1.26
C SER A 122 -12.26 -6.99 -2.36
N ASP A 123 -12.61 -6.72 -3.61
CA ASP A 123 -12.24 -7.55 -4.75
C ASP A 123 -10.72 -7.52 -4.97
N ALA A 124 -10.12 -8.67 -5.25
CA ALA A 124 -8.68 -8.77 -5.52
C ALA A 124 -8.22 -8.00 -6.77
N ASN A 125 -9.11 -7.76 -7.73
CA ASN A 125 -8.82 -7.04 -8.99
C ASN A 125 -10.10 -6.45 -9.57
N PHE A 126 -10.69 -5.46 -8.91
CA PHE A 126 -11.85 -4.76 -9.45
C PHE A 126 -11.47 -4.02 -10.75
N GLY A 127 -12.37 -4.01 -11.71
CA GLY A 127 -12.12 -3.48 -13.05
C GLY A 127 -11.63 -4.51 -14.08
N ILE A 128 -11.32 -5.76 -13.65
CA ILE A 128 -10.89 -6.82 -14.58
C ILE A 128 -12.00 -7.23 -15.58
N PHE A 129 -13.26 -7.15 -15.19
CA PHE A 129 -14.42 -7.39 -16.04
C PHE A 129 -14.97 -6.06 -16.57
N LYS A 130 -14.25 -5.46 -17.51
CA LYS A 130 -14.45 -4.09 -17.98
C LYS A 130 -15.93 -3.67 -18.06
N LYS A 131 -16.74 -4.37 -18.86
CA LYS A 131 -18.16 -4.00 -19.09
C LYS A 131 -18.97 -4.01 -17.79
N ARG A 132 -18.84 -5.10 -17.00
CA ARG A 132 -19.59 -5.30 -15.77
C ARG A 132 -19.18 -4.30 -14.69
N ASP A 133 -17.89 -4.13 -14.48
CA ASP A 133 -17.37 -3.32 -13.38
C ASP A 133 -17.59 -1.83 -13.64
N VAL A 134 -17.50 -1.38 -14.92
CA VAL A 134 -17.90 -0.02 -15.31
C VAL A 134 -19.39 0.20 -15.08
N GLU A 135 -20.26 -0.76 -15.40
CA GLU A 135 -21.70 -0.67 -15.16
C GLU A 135 -22.04 -0.58 -13.67
N LEU A 136 -21.32 -1.31 -12.81
CA LEU A 136 -21.47 -1.22 -11.35
C LEU A 136 -21.05 0.16 -10.81
N VAL A 137 -19.94 0.70 -11.31
CA VAL A 137 -19.49 2.04 -10.90
C VAL A 137 -20.42 3.12 -11.43
N GLN A 138 -20.95 2.99 -12.64
CA GLN A 138 -21.96 3.92 -13.12
C GLN A 138 -23.19 3.92 -12.19
N HIS A 139 -23.66 2.74 -11.77
CA HIS A 139 -24.78 2.64 -10.82
C HIS A 139 -24.43 3.26 -9.45
N LEU A 140 -23.19 3.08 -8.97
CA LEU A 140 -22.70 3.72 -7.74
C LEU A 140 -22.71 5.24 -7.86
N VAL A 141 -22.21 5.78 -8.98
CA VAL A 141 -22.20 7.22 -9.26
C VAL A 141 -23.61 7.79 -9.36
N ASP A 142 -24.53 7.11 -10.08
CA ASP A 142 -25.92 7.52 -10.20
C ASP A 142 -26.61 7.54 -8.82
N THR A 143 -26.32 6.55 -7.98
CA THR A 143 -26.84 6.46 -6.62
C THR A 143 -26.26 7.57 -5.73
N TYR A 144 -24.96 7.83 -5.83
CA TYR A 144 -24.31 8.95 -5.11
C TYR A 144 -24.90 10.30 -5.51
N ASN A 145 -25.08 10.55 -6.80
CA ASN A 145 -25.65 11.80 -7.29
C ASN A 145 -27.09 12.04 -6.79
N LYS A 146 -27.82 10.97 -6.50
CA LYS A 146 -29.20 11.03 -5.97
C LYS A 146 -29.24 11.16 -4.45
N GLU A 147 -28.47 10.38 -3.73
CA GLU A 147 -28.59 10.21 -2.28
C GLU A 147 -27.46 10.93 -1.50
N GLY A 148 -26.35 11.29 -2.14
CA GLY A 148 -25.14 11.84 -1.51
C GLY A 148 -24.29 10.83 -0.73
N TYR A 149 -24.59 9.53 -0.88
CA TYR A 149 -23.91 8.44 -0.16
C TYR A 149 -23.55 7.29 -1.12
N PRO A 150 -22.48 6.50 -0.78
CA PRO A 150 -21.51 6.76 0.29
C PRO A 150 -20.71 8.03 0.04
N GLU A 151 -20.31 8.76 1.09
CA GLU A 151 -19.56 10.01 0.96
C GLU A 151 -18.12 9.77 0.47
N PHE A 152 -17.59 8.58 0.72
CA PHE A 152 -16.24 8.20 0.38
C PHE A 152 -16.21 6.92 -0.46
N PHE A 153 -15.54 6.99 -1.62
CA PHE A 153 -15.29 5.84 -2.50
C PHE A 153 -13.85 5.33 -2.30
N PRO A 154 -13.65 4.02 -2.39
CA PRO A 154 -12.33 3.44 -2.16
C PRO A 154 -11.34 3.79 -3.25
N THR A 155 -10.07 3.75 -2.88
CA THR A 155 -8.96 3.74 -3.84
C THR A 155 -9.03 2.43 -4.64
N LEU A 156 -9.03 2.54 -5.95
CA LEU A 156 -8.96 1.38 -6.84
C LEU A 156 -7.53 1.18 -7.30
N GLY A 157 -6.95 0.03 -6.95
CA GLY A 157 -5.71 -0.42 -7.58
C GLY A 157 -5.95 -0.73 -9.07
N TYR A 158 -4.91 -0.57 -9.90
CA TYR A 158 -5.00 -1.01 -11.28
C TYR A 158 -5.06 -2.53 -11.37
N ALA A 159 -6.04 -3.05 -12.10
CA ALA A 159 -6.04 -4.45 -12.48
C ALA A 159 -4.78 -4.76 -13.30
N LYS A 160 -4.14 -5.90 -13.02
CA LYS A 160 -2.91 -6.33 -13.72
C LYS A 160 -3.12 -6.73 -15.19
N THR A 161 -4.29 -6.55 -15.72
CA THR A 161 -4.60 -6.75 -17.15
C THR A 161 -4.32 -5.47 -17.93
N PRO A 162 -3.86 -5.57 -19.18
CA PRO A 162 -3.60 -4.41 -20.02
C PRO A 162 -4.78 -3.43 -20.07
N PRO A 163 -4.56 -2.11 -20.11
CA PRO A 163 -5.61 -1.08 -20.05
C PRO A 163 -6.72 -1.24 -21.08
N LYS A 164 -6.37 -1.76 -22.28
CA LYS A 164 -7.36 -2.05 -23.32
C LYS A 164 -8.39 -3.12 -22.92
N ARG A 165 -8.06 -3.98 -21.97
CA ARG A 165 -8.88 -5.13 -21.54
C ARG A 165 -9.56 -4.91 -20.20
N ASN A 166 -9.11 -3.96 -19.38
CA ASN A 166 -9.70 -3.64 -18.09
C ASN A 166 -10.55 -2.36 -18.15
N GLY A 167 -11.34 -2.13 -17.11
CA GLY A 167 -12.22 -0.95 -16.99
C GLY A 167 -11.68 0.16 -16.10
N VAL A 168 -10.47 0.00 -15.55
CA VAL A 168 -10.00 0.84 -14.43
C VAL A 168 -9.92 2.32 -14.80
N ALA A 169 -9.39 2.66 -15.98
CA ALA A 169 -9.31 4.06 -16.42
C ALA A 169 -10.70 4.72 -16.56
N GLU A 170 -11.68 3.97 -17.09
CA GLU A 170 -13.04 4.46 -17.23
C GLU A 170 -13.76 4.58 -15.88
N ILE A 171 -13.54 3.60 -14.99
CA ILE A 171 -14.04 3.62 -13.62
C ILE A 171 -13.50 4.85 -12.87
N GLN A 172 -12.22 5.13 -12.96
CA GLN A 172 -11.62 6.30 -12.32
C GLN A 172 -12.15 7.61 -12.88
N ARG A 173 -12.34 7.70 -14.19
CA ARG A 173 -12.97 8.85 -14.80
C ARG A 173 -14.38 9.10 -14.26
N LEU A 174 -15.21 8.06 -14.18
CA LEU A 174 -16.57 8.16 -13.64
C LEU A 174 -16.58 8.63 -12.18
N ILE A 175 -15.71 8.07 -11.35
CA ILE A 175 -15.60 8.44 -9.93
C ILE A 175 -15.14 9.91 -9.81
N ARG A 176 -14.15 10.31 -10.59
CA ARG A 176 -13.59 11.67 -10.54
C ARG A 176 -14.63 12.72 -11.00
N GLU A 177 -15.37 12.43 -12.05
CA GLU A 177 -16.43 13.33 -12.52
C GLU A 177 -17.57 13.50 -11.51
N ALA A 178 -17.78 12.52 -10.65
CA ALA A 178 -18.85 12.51 -9.65
C ALA A 178 -18.43 13.12 -8.30
N LEU A 179 -17.17 12.92 -7.89
CA LEU A 179 -16.68 13.36 -6.59
C LEU A 179 -15.89 14.66 -6.67
N PRO A 180 -15.98 15.54 -5.65
CA PRO A 180 -15.07 16.67 -5.50
C PRO A 180 -13.60 16.20 -5.45
N ASP A 181 -12.67 17.05 -5.92
CA ASP A 181 -11.25 16.73 -6.03
C ASP A 181 -10.62 16.27 -4.70
N ASN A 182 -11.03 16.83 -3.58
CA ASN A 182 -10.56 16.45 -2.25
C ASN A 182 -11.09 15.10 -1.73
N LYS A 183 -12.07 14.50 -2.43
CA LYS A 183 -12.63 13.17 -2.09
C LYS A 183 -12.27 12.09 -3.11
N THR A 184 -11.59 12.45 -4.19
CA THR A 184 -11.19 11.48 -5.22
C THR A 184 -9.88 10.82 -4.81
N PRO A 185 -9.88 9.50 -4.53
CA PRO A 185 -8.66 8.82 -4.11
C PRO A 185 -7.66 8.71 -5.27
N SER A 186 -6.37 8.82 -4.95
CA SER A 186 -5.30 8.56 -5.91
C SER A 186 -5.27 7.06 -6.26
N PRO A 187 -5.20 6.72 -7.54
CA PRO A 187 -5.07 5.33 -7.95
C PRO A 187 -3.70 4.76 -7.60
N ARG A 188 -3.67 3.52 -7.14
CA ARG A 188 -2.46 2.81 -6.76
C ARG A 188 -1.99 1.85 -7.84
N VAL A 189 -0.72 1.94 -8.18
CA VAL A 189 -0.07 1.06 -9.17
C VAL A 189 0.90 0.13 -8.44
N ALA A 190 0.43 -1.09 -8.16
CA ALA A 190 1.19 -2.10 -7.44
C ALA A 190 2.09 -2.89 -8.39
N ILE A 191 3.29 -2.42 -8.67
CA ILE A 191 4.25 -3.07 -9.57
C ILE A 191 5.09 -4.12 -8.85
N GLN A 192 5.46 -3.89 -7.60
CA GLN A 192 6.32 -4.69 -6.73
C GLN A 192 7.81 -4.64 -7.12
N SER A 193 8.16 -4.73 -8.39
CA SER A 193 9.49 -4.58 -8.98
C SER A 193 9.39 -4.58 -10.51
N PHE A 194 10.38 -4.01 -11.20
CA PHE A 194 10.59 -4.16 -12.65
C PHE A 194 11.66 -5.21 -12.96
N ASP A 195 12.39 -5.68 -11.96
CA ASP A 195 13.46 -6.67 -12.15
C ASP A 195 12.92 -8.02 -12.61
N HIS A 196 13.38 -8.49 -13.77
CA HIS A 196 12.91 -9.72 -14.41
C HIS A 196 13.11 -10.97 -13.53
N ASP A 197 14.27 -11.07 -12.88
CA ASP A 197 14.59 -12.25 -12.07
C ASP A 197 13.71 -12.26 -10.80
N THR A 198 13.50 -11.11 -10.21
CA THR A 198 12.56 -10.94 -9.09
C THR A 198 11.15 -11.35 -9.48
N LEU A 199 10.62 -10.81 -10.59
CA LEU A 199 9.29 -11.13 -11.09
C LEU A 199 9.12 -12.61 -11.39
N THR A 200 10.13 -13.23 -12.00
CA THR A 200 10.14 -14.67 -12.28
C THR A 200 10.09 -15.49 -11.00
N ASN A 201 10.90 -15.15 -10.00
CA ASN A 201 10.96 -15.87 -8.74
C ASN A 201 9.66 -15.77 -7.95
N ILE A 202 8.98 -14.62 -7.98
CA ILE A 202 7.69 -14.42 -7.30
C ILE A 202 6.47 -14.77 -8.18
N ARG A 203 6.69 -15.32 -9.37
CA ARG A 203 5.65 -15.71 -10.35
C ARG A 203 4.65 -14.59 -10.63
N ARG A 204 5.18 -13.39 -10.82
CA ARG A 204 4.34 -12.22 -11.06
C ARG A 204 4.45 -11.78 -12.52
N ASP A 205 3.33 -11.77 -13.20
CA ASP A 205 3.18 -11.11 -14.50
C ASP A 205 2.80 -9.65 -14.25
N ASN A 206 3.71 -8.72 -14.51
CA ASN A 206 3.45 -7.29 -14.45
C ASN A 206 2.81 -6.79 -15.76
N LEU A 207 2.21 -5.60 -15.68
CA LEU A 207 1.95 -4.80 -16.88
C LEU A 207 3.29 -4.52 -17.59
N SER A 208 3.28 -4.49 -18.92
CA SER A 208 4.43 -4.02 -19.68
C SER A 208 4.67 -2.54 -19.40
N ILE A 209 5.90 -2.06 -19.58
CA ILE A 209 6.21 -0.63 -19.45
C ILE A 209 5.32 0.18 -20.40
N THR A 210 5.08 -0.28 -21.62
CA THR A 210 4.17 0.38 -22.57
C THR A 210 2.73 0.49 -22.03
N ASP A 211 2.22 -0.54 -21.34
CA ASP A 211 0.89 -0.49 -20.73
C ASP A 211 0.87 0.48 -19.54
N LEU A 212 1.95 0.55 -18.79
CA LEU A 212 2.11 1.53 -17.70
C LEU A 212 2.19 2.96 -18.23
N ASP A 213 2.95 3.19 -19.30
CA ASP A 213 3.01 4.50 -19.96
C ASP A 213 1.61 4.96 -20.40
N LEU A 214 0.81 4.07 -20.98
CA LEU A 214 -0.57 4.39 -21.33
C LEU A 214 -1.44 4.77 -20.11
N ILE A 215 -1.21 4.13 -18.96
CA ILE A 215 -1.90 4.47 -17.72
C ILE A 215 -1.45 5.84 -17.23
N VAL A 216 -0.15 6.05 -17.13
CA VAL A 216 0.46 7.29 -16.65
C VAL A 216 0.09 8.48 -17.54
N ASP A 217 0.16 8.32 -18.86
CA ASP A 217 -0.24 9.36 -19.82
C ASP A 217 -1.71 9.73 -19.67
N SER A 218 -2.57 8.73 -19.53
CA SER A 218 -4.01 8.96 -19.29
C SER A 218 -4.24 9.71 -17.99
N GLN A 219 -3.45 9.44 -16.94
CA GLN A 219 -3.56 10.15 -15.67
C GLN A 219 -3.08 11.58 -15.78
N LYS A 220 -1.90 11.80 -16.38
CA LYS A 220 -1.37 13.14 -16.63
C LYS A 220 -2.32 14.01 -17.46
N GLN A 221 -2.94 13.45 -18.50
CA GLN A 221 -3.92 14.15 -19.33
C GLN A 221 -5.19 14.57 -18.57
N ASN A 222 -5.54 13.82 -17.53
CA ASN A 222 -6.71 14.08 -16.71
C ASN A 222 -6.38 14.72 -15.37
N ASP A 223 -5.11 15.12 -15.16
CA ASP A 223 -4.60 15.66 -13.89
C ASP A 223 -4.94 14.76 -12.68
N VAL A 224 -4.78 13.45 -12.85
CA VAL A 224 -4.99 12.44 -11.80
C VAL A 224 -3.65 12.04 -11.21
N PRO A 225 -3.38 12.31 -9.94
CA PRO A 225 -2.19 11.80 -9.27
C PRO A 225 -2.24 10.27 -9.19
N PHE A 226 -1.09 9.60 -9.13
CA PHE A 226 -1.02 8.16 -8.87
C PHE A 226 0.04 7.83 -7.83
N GLU A 227 -0.26 6.81 -7.06
CA GLU A 227 0.65 6.27 -6.05
C GLU A 227 1.26 4.97 -6.54
N VAL A 228 2.47 4.65 -6.08
CA VAL A 228 3.15 3.40 -6.43
C VAL A 228 3.37 2.54 -5.20
N GLU A 229 3.32 1.21 -5.40
CA GLU A 229 3.51 0.24 -4.34
C GLU A 229 4.57 -0.79 -4.74
N LEU A 230 5.57 -0.96 -3.85
CA LEU A 230 6.61 -1.97 -3.94
C LEU A 230 6.60 -2.87 -2.71
N ILE A 231 7.14 -4.07 -2.82
CA ILE A 231 7.33 -5.00 -1.69
C ILE A 231 8.82 -5.33 -1.57
N ILE A 232 9.38 -5.29 -0.37
CA ILE A 232 10.78 -5.63 -0.10
C ILE A 232 10.95 -6.49 1.17
N PRO A 233 11.97 -7.38 1.20
CA PRO A 233 12.73 -7.88 0.06
C PRO A 233 11.98 -8.99 -0.67
N LEU A 234 12.13 -9.05 -1.98
CA LEU A 234 11.63 -10.15 -2.78
C LEU A 234 12.79 -11.03 -3.28
N PRO A 235 12.63 -12.37 -3.42
CA PRO A 235 13.67 -13.25 -3.97
C PRO A 235 14.10 -12.84 -5.39
N GLY A 236 15.40 -12.57 -5.57
CA GLY A 236 15.98 -12.03 -6.80
C GLY A 236 16.29 -10.53 -6.72
N MET A 237 15.53 -9.78 -5.94
CA MET A 237 15.76 -8.36 -5.74
C MET A 237 17.12 -8.10 -5.09
N THR A 238 17.80 -7.06 -5.56
CA THR A 238 19.04 -6.53 -5.01
C THR A 238 18.84 -5.06 -4.62
N TYR A 239 19.75 -4.50 -3.85
CA TYR A 239 19.72 -3.05 -3.61
C TYR A 239 19.71 -2.23 -4.90
N ASN A 240 20.51 -2.61 -5.90
CA ASN A 240 20.59 -1.89 -7.16
C ASN A 240 19.29 -2.02 -8.00
N SER A 241 18.67 -3.20 -8.05
CA SER A 241 17.40 -3.35 -8.77
C SER A 241 16.27 -2.59 -8.06
N PHE A 242 16.24 -2.60 -6.73
CA PHE A 242 15.28 -1.79 -5.96
C PHE A 242 15.44 -0.29 -6.24
N VAL A 243 16.67 0.22 -6.26
CA VAL A 243 16.94 1.63 -6.59
C VAL A 243 16.50 1.93 -8.03
N ALA A 244 16.79 1.04 -8.98
CA ALA A 244 16.41 1.22 -10.37
C ALA A 244 14.88 1.26 -10.58
N ASP A 245 14.12 0.51 -9.78
CA ASP A 245 12.66 0.51 -9.83
C ASP A 245 12.08 1.92 -9.57
N TRP A 246 12.73 2.74 -8.73
CA TRP A 246 12.28 4.11 -8.42
C TRP A 246 12.45 5.09 -9.58
N GLU A 247 13.42 4.88 -10.50
CA GLU A 247 13.67 5.82 -11.59
C GLU A 247 12.42 6.06 -12.44
N TYR A 248 11.70 4.98 -12.80
CA TYR A 248 10.48 5.08 -13.59
C TYR A 248 9.42 5.96 -12.90
N PHE A 249 9.25 5.80 -11.60
CA PHE A 249 8.21 6.54 -10.85
C PHE A 249 8.58 8.00 -10.66
N LEU A 250 9.84 8.28 -10.37
CA LEU A 250 10.35 9.65 -10.25
C LEU A 250 10.26 10.41 -11.58
N GLN A 251 10.65 9.79 -12.69
CA GLN A 251 10.55 10.38 -14.03
C GLN A 251 9.11 10.65 -14.44
N ASN A 252 8.17 9.83 -13.99
CA ASN A 252 6.76 9.96 -14.30
C ASN A 252 5.97 10.79 -13.30
N ASP A 253 6.65 11.36 -12.31
CA ASP A 253 6.07 12.26 -11.33
C ASP A 253 4.93 11.62 -10.52
N SER A 254 5.16 10.39 -10.01
CA SER A 254 4.23 9.80 -9.06
C SER A 254 4.00 10.75 -7.87
N SER A 255 2.76 10.80 -7.41
CA SER A 255 2.37 11.70 -6.31
C SER A 255 2.85 11.23 -4.95
N ASP A 256 3.00 9.92 -4.79
CA ASP A 256 3.49 9.27 -3.57
C ASP A 256 4.06 7.89 -3.93
N GLY A 257 4.87 7.33 -3.06
CA GLY A 257 5.38 5.98 -3.14
C GLY A 257 5.18 5.25 -1.83
N MET A 258 5.02 3.95 -1.89
CA MET A 258 4.88 3.12 -0.71
C MET A 258 5.66 1.82 -0.87
N ILE A 259 6.45 1.48 0.14
CA ILE A 259 7.05 0.15 0.21
C ILE A 259 6.43 -0.63 1.37
N TYR A 260 6.20 -1.91 1.13
CA TYR A 260 5.69 -2.84 2.13
C TYR A 260 6.76 -3.89 2.47
N PRO A 261 6.87 -4.32 3.71
CA PRO A 261 7.70 -5.47 4.04
C PRO A 261 7.09 -6.73 3.43
N ALA A 262 7.93 -7.56 2.83
CA ALA A 262 7.51 -8.88 2.43
C ALA A 262 7.19 -9.72 3.68
N MET A 263 5.97 -10.29 3.71
CA MET A 263 5.52 -11.15 4.80
C MET A 263 5.33 -12.57 4.31
N VAL A 264 5.57 -13.53 5.20
CA VAL A 264 5.26 -14.93 4.97
C VAL A 264 3.81 -15.18 5.37
N LEU A 265 2.92 -15.14 4.38
CA LEU A 265 1.53 -15.52 4.59
C LEU A 265 1.41 -17.05 4.58
N PRO A 266 0.78 -17.66 5.60
CA PRO A 266 0.81 -19.13 5.80
C PRO A 266 0.30 -19.97 4.62
N ASN A 267 -0.66 -19.43 3.85
CA ASN A 267 -1.27 -20.15 2.72
C ASN A 267 -0.66 -19.76 1.36
N SER A 268 0.29 -18.81 1.33
CA SER A 268 1.04 -18.44 0.13
C SER A 268 2.18 -19.44 -0.13
N GLU A 269 2.80 -19.40 -1.32
CA GLU A 269 4.00 -20.18 -1.57
C GLU A 269 5.17 -19.76 -0.66
N PHE A 270 5.23 -18.48 -0.26
CA PHE A 270 6.20 -17.99 0.72
C PHE A 270 6.11 -18.74 2.05
N GLY A 271 4.91 -19.26 2.41
CA GLY A 271 4.69 -20.09 3.60
C GLY A 271 5.23 -21.52 3.48
N SER A 272 5.61 -21.99 2.28
CA SER A 272 6.11 -23.35 2.12
C SER A 272 7.60 -23.47 2.48
N VAL A 273 7.95 -24.59 3.10
CA VAL A 273 9.35 -24.90 3.47
C VAL A 273 10.24 -24.98 2.24
N GLU A 274 9.72 -25.54 1.15
CA GLU A 274 10.42 -25.68 -0.12
C GLU A 274 10.78 -24.32 -0.72
N TYR A 275 9.85 -23.38 -0.73
CA TYR A 275 10.08 -22.04 -1.27
C TYR A 275 11.09 -21.27 -0.41
N GLN A 276 10.92 -21.29 0.91
CA GLN A 276 11.82 -20.62 1.84
C GLN A 276 13.25 -21.17 1.76
N SER A 277 13.38 -22.50 1.67
CA SER A 277 14.67 -23.16 1.52
C SER A 277 15.33 -22.81 0.18
N LYS A 278 14.56 -22.84 -0.93
CA LYS A 278 15.06 -22.51 -2.26
C LYS A 278 15.65 -21.10 -2.34
N TYR A 279 14.96 -20.14 -1.75
CA TYR A 279 15.34 -18.74 -1.84
C TYR A 279 16.07 -18.22 -0.58
N LYS A 280 16.43 -19.12 0.33
CA LYS A 280 17.16 -18.82 1.59
C LYS A 280 16.49 -17.69 2.36
N ILE A 281 15.17 -17.74 2.46
CA ILE A 281 14.38 -16.73 3.16
C ILE A 281 14.66 -16.84 4.66
N LYS A 282 15.03 -15.71 5.27
CA LYS A 282 15.07 -15.55 6.72
C LYS A 282 13.98 -14.60 7.16
N VAL A 283 13.32 -14.93 8.25
CA VAL A 283 12.24 -14.15 8.82
C VAL A 283 12.55 -13.68 10.23
N ARG A 284 11.95 -12.56 10.62
CA ARG A 284 11.76 -12.17 12.02
C ARG A 284 10.28 -12.19 12.35
N ASN A 285 9.93 -12.81 13.45
CA ASN A 285 8.59 -12.80 13.98
C ASN A 285 8.36 -11.48 14.70
N MET A 286 7.50 -10.64 14.13
CA MET A 286 7.26 -9.27 14.58
C MET A 286 5.82 -9.09 15.01
N PRO A 287 5.53 -8.28 16.05
CA PRO A 287 4.16 -7.94 16.40
C PRO A 287 3.46 -7.27 15.22
N TYR A 288 2.31 -7.83 14.83
CA TYR A 288 1.50 -7.32 13.75
C TYR A 288 0.40 -6.42 14.32
N ASN A 289 0.74 -5.19 14.65
CA ASN A 289 -0.18 -4.27 15.31
C ASN A 289 -0.62 -3.12 14.43
N TYR A 290 -1.09 -3.45 13.24
CA TYR A 290 -1.54 -2.45 12.28
C TYR A 290 -2.83 -1.75 12.66
N PHE A 291 -3.71 -2.44 13.39
CA PHE A 291 -5.12 -2.06 13.47
C PHE A 291 -5.69 -1.90 14.88
N VAL A 292 -4.88 -1.94 15.93
CA VAL A 292 -5.40 -1.97 17.31
C VAL A 292 -5.23 -0.66 18.07
N SER A 293 -4.77 0.40 17.45
CA SER A 293 -4.85 1.72 18.10
C SER A 293 -6.30 2.21 18.04
N LYS A 294 -6.98 2.21 19.17
CA LYS A 294 -8.31 2.82 19.35
C LYS A 294 -8.29 4.33 19.11
N ASP A 295 -7.11 4.90 19.04
CA ASP A 295 -6.90 6.33 18.88
C ASP A 295 -5.77 6.55 17.88
N PHE A 296 -6.11 6.97 16.68
CA PHE A 296 -5.15 7.34 15.64
C PHE A 296 -4.23 8.49 16.07
N SER A 297 -4.59 9.25 17.09
CA SER A 297 -3.77 10.31 17.67
C SER A 297 -2.65 9.79 18.57
N ASP A 298 -2.75 8.56 19.08
CA ASP A 298 -1.77 7.97 20.01
C ASP A 298 -0.83 6.95 19.31
N ARG A 299 -0.48 7.24 18.05
CA ARG A 299 0.54 6.48 17.28
C ARG A 299 1.91 6.44 17.95
N ARG A 300 2.13 7.28 18.98
CA ARG A 300 3.32 7.22 19.86
C ARG A 300 3.47 5.91 20.64
N ILE A 301 2.44 5.07 20.66
CA ILE A 301 2.47 3.78 21.37
C ILE A 301 3.43 2.78 20.71
N TYR A 302 3.70 2.92 19.41
CA TYR A 302 4.57 2.00 18.67
C TYR A 302 6.08 2.15 18.92
N THR A 303 6.50 3.16 19.68
CA THR A 303 7.91 3.40 19.98
C THR A 303 8.46 2.61 21.18
N SER A 304 7.61 1.91 21.94
CA SER A 304 8.07 1.06 23.04
C SER A 304 7.48 -0.35 22.99
N LEU A 305 8.24 -1.29 22.48
CA LEU A 305 7.98 -2.74 22.56
C LEU A 305 7.64 -3.22 23.98
N ASP A 306 8.07 -2.50 25.01
CA ASP A 306 7.86 -2.87 26.42
C ASP A 306 6.41 -2.71 26.89
N LYS A 307 5.64 -1.81 26.27
CA LYS A 307 4.22 -1.62 26.60
C LYS A 307 3.34 -2.74 26.05
N PHE A 308 3.81 -3.47 25.02
CA PHE A 308 3.04 -4.50 24.32
C PHE A 308 3.14 -5.90 24.94
N LYS A 309 4.02 -6.13 25.92
CA LYS A 309 4.23 -7.47 26.52
C LYS A 309 3.02 -8.05 27.24
N ASN A 310 1.98 -7.26 27.47
CA ASN A 310 0.78 -7.68 28.21
C ASN A 310 -0.52 -7.69 27.39
N GLU A 311 -0.48 -7.42 26.08
CA GLU A 311 -1.65 -7.48 25.23
C GLU A 311 -1.57 -8.71 24.30
N HIS A 312 -2.72 -9.25 23.91
CA HIS A 312 -2.81 -10.35 22.94
C HIS A 312 -2.46 -9.81 21.55
N LEU A 313 -1.19 -9.86 21.20
CA LEU A 313 -0.67 -9.37 19.92
C LEU A 313 -0.68 -10.50 18.90
N GLU A 314 -1.14 -10.18 17.69
CA GLU A 314 -0.85 -11.01 16.53
C GLU A 314 0.58 -10.76 16.06
N TYR A 315 1.23 -11.80 15.56
CA TYR A 315 2.59 -11.75 15.04
C TYR A 315 2.60 -12.17 13.58
N ALA A 316 3.45 -11.53 12.80
CA ALA A 316 3.73 -11.89 11.42
C ALA A 316 5.21 -12.20 11.21
N ASP A 317 5.49 -13.15 10.34
CA ASP A 317 6.84 -13.47 9.91
C ASP A 317 7.25 -12.52 8.78
N ILE A 318 8.03 -11.51 9.11
CA ILE A 318 8.56 -10.52 8.17
C ILE A 318 9.86 -11.04 7.56
N ILE A 319 9.95 -11.03 6.24
CA ILE A 319 11.17 -11.43 5.53
C ILE A 319 12.22 -10.34 5.71
N VAL A 320 13.38 -10.72 6.22
CA VAL A 320 14.51 -9.82 6.51
C VAL A 320 15.71 -10.09 5.62
N GLU A 321 15.80 -11.26 5.01
CA GLU A 321 16.89 -11.65 4.11
C GLU A 321 16.39 -12.66 3.08
N THR A 322 16.98 -12.62 1.89
CA THR A 322 16.83 -13.63 0.82
C THR A 322 18.20 -14.00 0.28
N PHE A 323 18.28 -14.98 -0.63
CA PHE A 323 19.56 -15.34 -1.24
C PHE A 323 20.24 -14.20 -2.01
N SER A 324 19.48 -13.20 -2.45
CA SER A 324 19.94 -12.07 -3.27
C SER A 324 20.10 -10.75 -2.50
N MET A 325 19.55 -10.66 -1.29
CA MET A 325 19.56 -9.43 -0.50
C MET A 325 19.78 -9.76 0.98
N SER A 326 20.91 -9.33 1.53
CA SER A 326 21.20 -9.45 2.97
C SER A 326 20.33 -8.49 3.79
N GLU A 327 20.15 -8.79 5.07
CA GLU A 327 19.40 -7.93 6.00
C GLU A 327 19.92 -6.48 6.01
N SER A 328 21.22 -6.27 5.99
CA SER A 328 21.80 -4.92 5.91
C SER A 328 21.42 -4.17 4.62
N ASN A 329 21.31 -4.88 3.51
CA ASN A 329 20.84 -4.29 2.26
C ASN A 329 19.33 -4.00 2.28
N VAL A 330 18.53 -4.81 2.96
CA VAL A 330 17.10 -4.52 3.18
C VAL A 330 16.94 -3.21 3.95
N ILE A 331 17.69 -3.05 5.05
CA ILE A 331 17.70 -1.80 5.82
C ILE A 331 18.15 -0.62 4.94
N LYS A 332 19.19 -0.82 4.14
CA LYS A 332 19.68 0.21 3.21
C LYS A 332 18.60 0.60 2.18
N CYS A 333 17.76 -0.34 1.71
CA CYS A 333 16.62 -0.04 0.84
C CYS A 333 15.56 0.81 1.56
N TRP A 334 15.24 0.47 2.81
CA TRP A 334 14.31 1.27 3.62
C TRP A 334 14.81 2.70 3.80
N MET A 335 16.08 2.85 4.09
CA MET A 335 16.68 4.17 4.27
C MET A 335 16.83 4.94 2.96
N PHE A 336 17.02 4.25 1.82
CA PHE A 336 16.99 4.88 0.50
C PHE A 336 15.57 5.40 0.16
N TYR A 337 14.56 4.59 0.47
CA TYR A 337 13.17 5.02 0.33
C TYR A 337 12.88 6.25 1.20
N TRP A 338 13.34 6.28 2.45
CA TRP A 338 13.19 7.44 3.31
C TRP A 338 13.81 8.71 2.68
N VAL A 339 14.97 8.60 2.04
CA VAL A 339 15.59 9.74 1.33
C VAL A 339 14.67 10.23 0.21
N ILE A 340 14.05 9.34 -0.57
CA ILE A 340 13.07 9.73 -1.60
C ILE A 340 11.83 10.36 -0.96
N GLU A 341 11.26 9.73 0.06
CA GLU A 341 10.08 10.24 0.78
C GLU A 341 10.32 11.67 1.27
N CYS A 342 11.42 11.88 2.00
CA CYS A 342 11.74 13.20 2.54
C CYS A 342 11.98 14.24 1.44
N PHE A 343 12.84 13.94 0.48
CA PHE A 343 13.40 14.98 -0.39
C PHE A 343 12.70 15.12 -1.73
N TRP A 344 11.88 14.14 -2.12
CA TRP A 344 11.07 14.23 -3.33
C TRP A 344 9.60 14.49 -3.05
N TYR A 345 8.99 13.69 -2.17
CA TYR A 345 7.55 13.76 -1.95
C TYR A 345 7.15 14.80 -0.91
N HIS A 346 7.96 15.03 0.12
CA HIS A 346 7.55 15.82 1.29
C HIS A 346 8.30 17.12 1.48
N ILE A 347 9.61 17.11 1.29
CA ILE A 347 10.44 18.30 1.40
C ILE A 347 10.88 18.70 -0.01
N VAL A 348 10.45 19.85 -0.47
CA VAL A 348 10.47 20.26 -1.89
C VAL A 348 11.88 20.48 -2.42
N LEU A 349 12.72 19.43 -2.48
CA LEU A 349 13.98 19.46 -3.25
C LEU A 349 13.84 18.88 -4.66
N LYS A 350 12.64 18.50 -5.08
CA LYS A 350 12.34 17.91 -6.38
C LYS A 350 12.90 18.71 -7.55
N ASP A 351 12.73 20.04 -7.54
CA ASP A 351 13.20 20.91 -8.61
C ASP A 351 14.74 20.91 -8.69
N ILE A 352 15.40 20.90 -7.53
CA ILE A 352 16.87 20.90 -7.41
C ILE A 352 17.42 19.56 -7.92
N VAL A 353 16.85 18.45 -7.46
CA VAL A 353 17.22 17.08 -7.90
C VAL A 353 17.01 16.93 -9.40
N SER A 354 15.87 17.39 -9.92
CA SER A 354 15.54 17.35 -11.35
C SER A 354 16.50 18.21 -12.18
N TYR A 355 16.88 19.39 -11.68
CA TYR A 355 17.83 20.28 -12.35
C TYR A 355 19.22 19.65 -12.45
N ILE A 356 19.75 19.11 -11.34
CA ILE A 356 21.05 18.42 -11.31
C ILE A 356 21.05 17.21 -12.26
N SER A 357 20.04 16.36 -12.18
CA SER A 357 19.87 15.20 -13.06
C SER A 357 19.92 15.60 -14.52
N LYS A 358 19.21 16.67 -14.90
CA LYS A 358 19.18 17.21 -16.26
C LYS A 358 20.53 17.80 -16.69
N CYS A 359 21.19 18.61 -15.85
CA CYS A 359 22.47 19.24 -16.17
C CYS A 359 23.57 18.20 -16.41
N LEU A 360 23.58 17.14 -15.61
CA LEU A 360 24.59 16.08 -15.69
C LEU A 360 24.18 14.91 -16.59
N ASN A 361 22.96 14.90 -17.09
CA ASN A 361 22.39 13.79 -17.86
C ASN A 361 22.52 12.44 -17.13
N ILE A 362 22.18 12.42 -15.85
CA ILE A 362 22.19 11.22 -15.00
C ILE A 362 20.78 10.89 -14.52
N PRO A 363 20.47 9.61 -14.22
CA PRO A 363 19.21 9.22 -13.62
C PRO A 363 18.94 9.96 -12.30
N LEU A 364 17.66 10.23 -12.00
CA LEU A 364 17.25 10.87 -10.74
C LEU A 364 17.70 10.07 -9.53
N VAL A 365 17.59 8.73 -9.61
CA VAL A 365 18.02 7.83 -8.51
C VAL A 365 19.53 7.92 -8.22
N GLU A 366 20.36 8.31 -9.18
CA GLU A 366 21.80 8.49 -8.93
C GLU A 366 22.06 9.74 -8.07
N VAL A 367 21.23 10.79 -8.18
CA VAL A 367 21.28 11.93 -7.27
C VAL A 367 20.94 11.50 -5.85
N PHE A 368 19.89 10.70 -5.67
CA PHE A 368 19.49 10.17 -4.37
C PHE A 368 20.50 9.19 -3.78
N LYS A 369 21.13 8.33 -4.59
CA LYS A 369 22.22 7.45 -4.13
C LYS A 369 23.42 8.26 -3.63
N LYS A 370 23.77 9.32 -4.34
CA LYS A 370 24.86 10.21 -3.95
C LYS A 370 24.51 10.94 -2.65
N MET A 371 23.24 11.37 -2.51
CA MET A 371 22.71 11.97 -1.28
C MET A 371 22.76 10.99 -0.10
N GLN A 372 22.26 9.76 -0.25
CA GLN A 372 22.33 8.75 0.79
C GLN A 372 23.77 8.47 1.22
N THR A 373 24.68 8.37 0.26
CA THR A 373 26.11 8.16 0.54
C THR A 373 26.71 9.34 1.30
N TYR A 374 26.35 10.57 0.94
CA TYR A 374 26.79 11.77 1.65
C TYR A 374 26.26 11.79 3.09
N ILE A 375 24.96 11.55 3.28
CA ILE A 375 24.33 11.50 4.62
C ILE A 375 25.08 10.54 5.54
N LEU A 376 25.40 9.34 5.07
CA LEU A 376 26.12 8.33 5.83
C LEU A 376 27.55 8.74 6.26
N ASN A 377 28.17 9.69 5.56
CA ASN A 377 29.54 10.16 5.81
C ASN A 377 29.60 11.59 6.36
N SER A 378 28.46 12.24 6.60
CA SER A 378 28.36 13.60 7.13
C SER A 378 28.02 13.62 8.63
N TYR A 379 28.09 14.80 9.23
CA TYR A 379 27.75 15.06 10.63
C TYR A 379 26.80 16.25 10.70
N GLY A 380 25.64 16.14 10.07
CA GLY A 380 24.64 17.19 10.08
C GLY A 380 23.30 16.71 10.63
N ILE A 381 22.33 17.61 10.63
CA ILE A 381 20.98 17.33 11.15
C ILE A 381 20.26 16.24 10.34
N ILE A 382 20.57 16.18 9.03
CA ILE A 382 20.01 15.12 8.17
C ILE A 382 20.60 13.75 8.53
N ASN A 383 21.90 13.67 8.84
CA ASN A 383 22.54 12.43 9.29
C ASN A 383 22.03 12.00 10.68
N GLU A 384 21.81 12.94 11.58
CA GLU A 384 21.26 12.66 12.91
C GLU A 384 19.90 11.99 12.78
N ARG A 385 18.99 12.57 11.98
CA ARG A 385 17.66 12.00 11.75
C ARG A 385 17.70 10.67 11.02
N TYR A 386 18.55 10.53 10.00
CA TYR A 386 18.78 9.28 9.29
C TYR A 386 19.22 8.16 10.24
N SER A 387 20.19 8.42 11.11
CA SER A 387 20.74 7.45 12.04
C SER A 387 19.72 7.01 13.11
N GLU A 388 18.89 7.93 13.58
CA GLU A 388 17.79 7.62 14.47
C GLU A 388 16.82 6.64 13.83
N LEU A 389 16.37 6.93 12.60
CA LEU A 389 15.44 6.08 11.86
C LEU A 389 16.04 4.75 11.47
N GLU A 390 17.30 4.72 11.03
CA GLU A 390 18.00 3.47 10.73
C GLU A 390 18.05 2.56 11.98
N SER A 391 18.28 3.13 13.16
CA SER A 391 18.22 2.39 14.43
C SER A 391 16.82 1.83 14.71
N LEU A 392 15.76 2.58 14.39
CA LEU A 392 14.38 2.11 14.53
C LEU A 392 14.06 1.00 13.53
N VAL A 393 14.44 1.14 12.26
CA VAL A 393 14.28 0.10 11.23
C VAL A 393 15.01 -1.17 11.65
N ASN A 394 16.22 -1.09 12.14
CA ASN A 394 16.98 -2.24 12.64
C ASN A 394 16.28 -2.99 13.77
N LYS A 395 15.61 -2.26 14.68
CA LYS A 395 14.94 -2.85 15.85
C LYS A 395 13.59 -3.47 15.53
N SER A 396 12.83 -2.82 14.67
CA SER A 396 11.39 -3.09 14.50
C SER A 396 10.94 -3.35 13.07
N TYR A 397 11.83 -3.22 12.06
CA TYR A 397 11.41 -3.22 10.65
C TYR A 397 10.22 -2.31 10.44
N PHE A 398 10.32 -1.09 10.90
CA PHE A 398 9.26 -0.07 11.01
C PHE A 398 8.68 0.36 9.68
N ALA A 399 8.64 -0.56 8.80
CA ALA A 399 8.07 -0.48 7.50
C ALA A 399 6.69 0.16 7.48
N TYR A 400 5.95 -0.06 8.53
CA TYR A 400 4.55 0.28 8.55
C TYR A 400 4.25 1.71 8.94
N ASP A 401 5.19 2.40 9.55
CA ASP A 401 4.93 3.73 10.08
C ASP A 401 5.74 4.85 9.41
N MET A 402 6.28 4.60 8.21
CA MET A 402 6.97 5.65 7.46
C MET A 402 6.06 6.86 7.19
N LYS A 403 4.74 6.65 7.03
CA LYS A 403 3.79 7.78 6.87
C LYS A 403 3.62 8.58 8.16
N SER A 404 3.64 7.97 9.33
CA SER A 404 3.63 8.72 10.59
C SER A 404 4.97 9.38 10.88
N GLN A 405 6.07 8.77 10.44
CA GLN A 405 7.39 9.40 10.47
C GLN A 405 7.46 10.66 9.62
N LYS A 406 6.74 10.72 8.49
CA LYS A 406 6.61 11.89 7.65
C LYS A 406 6.33 13.17 8.44
N PHE A 407 5.33 13.17 9.29
CA PHE A 407 4.98 14.35 10.09
C PHE A 407 6.05 14.70 11.12
N GLN A 408 6.69 13.68 11.70
CA GLN A 408 7.79 13.87 12.62
C GLN A 408 9.02 14.43 11.91
N ASP A 409 9.32 13.96 10.69
CA ASP A 409 10.42 14.45 9.87
C ASP A 409 10.20 15.89 9.45
N ILE A 410 8.99 16.20 8.95
CA ILE A 410 8.62 17.57 8.60
C ILE A 410 8.80 18.50 9.80
N LYS A 411 8.24 18.15 10.95
CA LYS A 411 8.36 18.94 12.17
C LYS A 411 9.82 19.08 12.61
N PHE A 412 10.58 17.99 12.58
CA PHE A 412 11.99 17.99 12.94
C PHE A 412 12.81 18.93 12.06
N PHE A 413 12.64 18.88 10.74
CA PHE A 413 13.35 19.75 9.84
C PHE A 413 12.86 21.21 9.88
N GLN A 414 11.59 21.46 10.24
CA GLN A 414 11.09 22.81 10.52
C GLN A 414 11.76 23.42 11.74
N GLU A 415 11.83 22.67 12.84
CA GLU A 415 12.47 23.10 14.08
C GLU A 415 13.97 23.36 13.91
N HIS A 416 14.59 22.75 12.89
CA HIS A 416 16.03 22.84 12.59
C HIS A 416 16.33 23.40 11.20
N HIS A 417 15.50 24.28 10.73
CA HIS A 417 15.46 24.81 9.38
C HIS A 417 16.81 25.32 8.82
N GLU A 418 17.49 26.20 9.55
CA GLU A 418 18.78 26.75 9.12
C GLU A 418 19.84 25.64 8.95
N PHE A 419 19.87 24.69 9.86
CA PHE A 419 20.80 23.56 9.80
C PHE A 419 20.47 22.62 8.64
N PHE A 420 19.19 22.42 8.36
CA PHE A 420 18.75 21.61 7.23
C PHE A 420 19.26 22.16 5.90
N PHE A 421 19.05 23.46 5.64
CA PHE A 421 19.53 24.07 4.40
C PHE A 421 21.02 24.23 4.33
N HIS A 422 21.69 24.39 5.45
CA HIS A 422 23.14 24.30 5.53
C HIS A 422 23.63 22.93 5.05
N ASP A 423 23.03 21.84 5.55
CA ASP A 423 23.39 20.47 5.15
C ASP A 423 23.13 20.23 3.65
N VAL A 424 21.98 20.67 3.14
CA VAL A 424 21.64 20.56 1.70
C VAL A 424 22.65 21.34 0.85
N THR A 425 23.00 22.57 1.24
CA THR A 425 23.97 23.40 0.52
C THR A 425 25.37 22.76 0.54
N THR A 426 25.77 22.20 1.67
CA THR A 426 27.05 21.52 1.83
C THR A 426 27.10 20.25 0.99
N PHE A 427 26.01 19.46 0.99
CA PHE A 427 25.89 18.30 0.10
C PHE A 427 26.07 18.68 -1.37
N ILE A 428 25.37 19.70 -1.85
CA ILE A 428 25.47 20.12 -3.25
C ILE A 428 26.88 20.61 -3.58
N SER A 429 27.50 21.34 -2.65
CA SER A 429 28.87 21.84 -2.83
C SER A 429 29.88 20.70 -2.90
N ASP A 430 29.82 19.76 -1.98
CA ASP A 430 30.78 18.65 -1.91
C ASP A 430 30.57 17.64 -3.04
N ALA A 431 29.32 17.38 -3.39
CA ALA A 431 28.97 16.35 -4.36
C ALA A 431 29.03 16.80 -5.82
N TYR A 432 28.78 18.09 -6.12
CA TYR A 432 28.52 18.52 -7.50
C TYR A 432 29.29 19.77 -7.96
N LYS A 433 30.05 20.47 -7.10
CA LYS A 433 30.78 21.67 -7.47
C LYS A 433 31.74 21.46 -8.65
N ASN A 434 32.32 20.27 -8.75
CA ASN A 434 33.27 19.94 -9.82
C ASN A 434 32.60 19.30 -11.04
N ASP A 435 31.36 18.84 -10.91
CA ASP A 435 30.61 18.16 -11.98
C ASP A 435 29.74 19.16 -12.76
N LEU A 436 29.23 20.19 -12.10
CA LEU A 436 28.47 21.30 -12.71
C LEU A 436 29.40 22.43 -13.17
N ASN A 437 29.06 23.12 -14.26
CA ASN A 437 29.74 24.35 -14.61
C ASN A 437 29.34 25.50 -13.66
N ASP A 438 30.06 26.62 -13.68
CA ASP A 438 29.87 27.73 -12.74
C ASP A 438 28.43 28.29 -12.76
N GLU A 439 27.82 28.41 -13.93
CA GLU A 439 26.44 28.89 -14.09
C GLU A 439 25.43 27.90 -13.48
N GLN A 440 25.55 26.61 -13.81
CA GLN A 440 24.71 25.55 -13.30
C GLN A 440 24.84 25.40 -11.77
N PHE A 441 26.06 25.48 -11.25
CA PHE A 441 26.29 25.42 -9.81
C PHE A 441 25.69 26.63 -9.10
N THR A 442 25.91 27.85 -9.64
CA THR A 442 25.32 29.08 -9.09
C THR A 442 23.80 29.00 -9.07
N GLU A 443 23.16 28.59 -10.18
CA GLU A 443 21.69 28.42 -10.23
C GLU A 443 21.21 27.40 -9.21
N THR A 444 21.91 26.27 -9.03
CA THR A 444 21.54 25.27 -8.03
C THR A 444 21.55 25.87 -6.61
N ILE A 445 22.56 26.64 -6.27
CA ILE A 445 22.64 27.30 -4.96
C ILE A 445 21.55 28.38 -4.80
N GLU A 446 21.23 29.12 -5.84
CA GLU A 446 20.12 30.07 -5.81
C GLU A 446 18.76 29.42 -5.69
N MET A 447 18.57 28.24 -6.27
CA MET A 447 17.35 27.43 -6.07
C MET A 447 17.19 27.02 -4.60
N ILE A 448 18.29 26.61 -3.94
CA ILE A 448 18.28 26.27 -2.51
C ILE A 448 17.90 27.49 -1.68
N LYS A 449 18.52 28.65 -1.92
CA LYS A 449 18.23 29.90 -1.20
C LYS A 449 16.76 30.33 -1.38
N ARG A 450 16.22 30.24 -2.60
CA ARG A 450 14.79 30.54 -2.85
C ARG A 450 13.86 29.63 -2.07
N LYS A 451 14.26 28.38 -1.84
CA LYS A 451 13.49 27.43 -0.99
C LYS A 451 13.64 27.79 0.49
N ASP A 452 14.83 28.17 0.92
CA ASP A 452 15.11 28.60 2.29
C ASP A 452 14.32 29.85 2.67
N ASP A 453 14.22 30.83 1.76
CA ASP A 453 13.50 32.08 1.94
C ASP A 453 11.97 31.96 1.82
N SER A 454 11.45 30.83 1.36
CA SER A 454 10.02 30.65 1.14
C SER A 454 9.36 29.86 2.26
N ASP A 455 8.24 30.36 2.78
CA ASP A 455 7.36 29.62 3.71
C ASP A 455 6.76 28.35 3.07
N PHE A 456 7.21 28.00 1.85
CA PHE A 456 6.67 26.95 0.98
C PHE A 456 7.30 25.55 1.20
N TYR A 457 7.71 25.24 2.41
CA TYR A 457 8.39 23.98 2.72
C TYR A 457 7.53 22.74 2.54
N TYR A 458 6.23 22.91 2.65
CA TYR A 458 5.35 21.79 2.90
C TYR A 458 4.08 21.99 2.07
N ARG A 459 3.92 21.18 1.05
CA ARG A 459 2.64 21.10 0.35
C ARG A 459 1.53 20.89 1.39
N ASP A 460 0.53 21.77 1.41
CA ASP A 460 -0.83 21.74 2.00
C ASP A 460 -1.10 20.95 3.32
N VAL A 461 -0.19 20.10 3.75
CA VAL A 461 -0.37 19.28 4.96
C VAL A 461 -0.15 20.12 6.24
N THR A 462 0.67 21.16 6.16
CA THR A 462 1.07 21.97 7.30
C THR A 462 -0.04 22.89 7.80
N GLN A 463 -0.84 23.46 6.92
CA GLN A 463 -1.89 24.39 7.33
C GLN A 463 -2.91 23.68 8.22
N ASN A 464 -3.30 22.45 7.87
CA ASN A 464 -4.23 21.65 8.69
C ASN A 464 -3.64 21.19 10.04
N ILE A 465 -2.30 21.01 10.12
CA ILE A 465 -1.62 20.64 11.37
C ILE A 465 -1.46 21.86 12.28
N ILE A 466 -1.10 23.01 11.71
CA ILE A 466 -0.90 24.28 12.45
C ILE A 466 -2.23 24.78 13.01
N ASP A 467 -3.32 24.64 12.26
CA ASP A 467 -4.65 25.08 12.68
C ASP A 467 -5.34 24.12 13.66
N GLY A 468 -4.66 23.07 14.13
CA GLY A 468 -5.20 22.09 15.09
C GLY A 468 -6.37 21.28 14.52
N GLY A 469 -6.54 21.28 13.21
CA GLY A 469 -7.52 20.46 12.53
C GLY A 469 -7.15 18.96 12.66
N GLU A 470 -8.10 18.14 13.05
CA GLU A 470 -7.99 16.70 12.89
C GLU A 470 -7.80 16.43 11.40
N ILE A 471 -6.62 15.96 11.04
CA ILE A 471 -6.40 15.44 9.69
C ILE A 471 -7.24 14.17 9.64
N GLU A 472 -8.39 14.22 9.00
CA GLU A 472 -9.03 13.02 8.48
C GLU A 472 -8.07 12.42 7.44
N LEU A 473 -7.10 11.67 7.93
CA LEU A 473 -6.28 10.83 7.07
C LEU A 473 -7.26 9.87 6.38
N GLY A 474 -7.45 10.05 5.09
CA GLY A 474 -8.09 9.06 4.27
C GLY A 474 -7.41 7.73 4.58
N GLY A 475 -8.02 6.97 5.51
CA GLY A 475 -7.45 5.75 6.01
C GLY A 475 -7.42 4.75 4.89
N ALA A 476 -6.21 4.37 4.50
CA ALA A 476 -6.04 3.08 3.88
C ALA A 476 -6.00 2.03 5.00
N PRO A 477 -6.64 0.88 4.84
CA PRO A 477 -6.36 -0.26 5.66
C PRO A 477 -4.94 -0.74 5.46
#